data_8a6a53f1e14ab95d4df1902c9fb59e1a
#
_entry.id   8a6a53f1e14ab95d4df1902c9fb59e1a
#
_cell.length_a   1.000
_cell.length_b   1.000
_cell.length_c   1.000
_cell.angle_alpha   90.00
_cell.angle_beta   90.00
_cell.angle_gamma   90.00
#
_symmetry.space_group_name_H-M   'P 1'
#
loop_
_entity.id
_entity.type
_entity.pdbx_description
1 polymer ?
#
loop_
_entity_poly.entity_id
_entity_poly.type
_entity_poly.pdbx_seq_one_letter_code
_entity_poly.pdbx_strand_id
1 'polypeptide(L)'
;MGSNAFQSPAITKSSSTPYYTPANDGGAALHPNDPKTPTLFRPLQIRNVTLKNRIIVSPMCMYSCESDPSSPHVGALTNYHLAHLGHLALKGAGLVFIEATAVQPNGRISPNDSGLWQEGTNSEQFLGLKRVVEFMHAQGAKVGIQLAHAGRKASVVAPWLAAQAGKPSLRADESVGGWPTNVVGPSGGEEHIFSPVEDAYCVPRALSTAEVRELVAAFAKSTRLAVQAGVDVIEIHGAHGYLINEFLSPVTNKRTDEYGGSFENRTRIVREVAAAIREVIPEGMPLFLRISATEWLEGQAVAAESGSWDVQSSLELVKKLPEWGIDLVDVSSAANHKDQKINLHTAYQTDLAGQIRQAIRAAGASTLVGAVGLITDSEQARGLVQGADEATTAEAMLSGPEPKADAILIARQFLREPEWVFSTARKLGVPVTVPVQFGRAI
;
A
#
# COMPACT_ATOMS: atom_id res chain seq x y z
N MET A 1 -5.37 -56.78 30.03
CA MET A 1 -5.64 -56.02 28.82
C MET A 1 -5.80 -54.55 29.22
N GLY A 2 -4.77 -53.75 29.05
CA GLY A 2 -4.83 -52.34 29.40
C GLY A 2 -5.73 -51.61 28.39
N SER A 3 -6.77 -50.95 28.86
CA SER A 3 -7.56 -50.04 28.05
C SER A 3 -6.69 -48.84 27.68
N ASN A 4 -6.21 -48.77 26.43
CA ASN A 4 -5.70 -47.52 25.90
C ASN A 4 -6.87 -46.55 25.94
N ALA A 5 -6.91 -45.70 26.97
CA ALA A 5 -7.88 -44.59 26.99
C ALA A 5 -7.65 -43.73 25.76
N PHE A 6 -8.69 -43.55 24.96
CA PHE A 6 -8.67 -42.64 23.84
C PHE A 6 -8.31 -41.23 24.36
N GLN A 7 -7.18 -40.69 23.92
CA GLN A 7 -6.82 -39.29 24.17
C GLN A 7 -7.23 -38.45 22.96
N SER A 8 -8.08 -37.47 23.21
CA SER A 8 -8.40 -36.48 22.15
C SER A 8 -7.12 -35.75 21.71
N PRO A 9 -6.93 -35.53 20.42
CA PRO A 9 -5.78 -34.75 19.94
C PRO A 9 -5.76 -33.36 20.57
N ALA A 10 -4.57 -32.88 20.90
CA ALA A 10 -4.41 -31.53 21.39
C ALA A 10 -4.85 -30.52 20.31
N ILE A 11 -5.66 -29.55 20.71
CA ILE A 11 -6.16 -28.49 19.81
C ILE A 11 -5.29 -27.25 20.01
N THR A 12 -4.58 -26.83 18.95
CA THR A 12 -3.78 -25.60 18.99
C THR A 12 -4.69 -24.39 18.81
N LYS A 13 -4.68 -23.53 19.84
CA LYS A 13 -5.42 -22.26 19.83
C LYS A 13 -4.49 -21.12 19.44
N SER A 14 -4.96 -20.17 18.62
CA SER A 14 -4.26 -18.90 18.43
C SER A 14 -4.26 -18.09 19.74
N SER A 15 -3.13 -17.50 20.09
CA SER A 15 -2.98 -16.64 21.27
C SER A 15 -3.37 -15.19 21.03
N SER A 16 -3.57 -14.79 19.77
CA SER A 16 -3.81 -13.39 19.38
C SER A 16 -5.26 -12.93 19.53
N THR A 17 -6.20 -13.85 19.84
CA THR A 17 -7.63 -13.50 20.01
C THR A 17 -8.15 -13.91 21.40
N PRO A 18 -9.13 -13.17 21.98
CA PRO A 18 -9.72 -13.51 23.27
C PRO A 18 -10.67 -14.72 23.22
N TYR A 19 -11.07 -15.16 22.04
CA TYR A 19 -11.93 -16.32 21.80
C TYR A 19 -11.15 -17.47 21.14
N TYR A 20 -11.74 -18.65 21.12
CA TYR A 20 -11.12 -19.80 20.45
C TYR A 20 -11.14 -19.63 18.93
N THR A 21 -9.98 -19.67 18.33
CA THR A 21 -9.76 -19.90 16.91
C THR A 21 -8.50 -20.73 16.73
N PRO A 22 -8.49 -21.74 15.86
CA PRO A 22 -7.27 -22.48 15.58
C PRO A 22 -6.25 -21.57 14.91
N ALA A 23 -4.97 -21.78 15.16
CA ALA A 23 -3.92 -21.16 14.38
C ALA A 23 -3.97 -21.68 12.95
N ASN A 24 -3.97 -20.76 11.97
CA ASN A 24 -4.00 -21.08 10.56
C ASN A 24 -2.74 -20.54 9.86
N ASP A 25 -2.41 -21.11 8.72
CA ASP A 25 -1.37 -20.62 7.80
C ASP A 25 -1.81 -20.87 6.34
N GLY A 26 -3.06 -20.57 6.04
CA GLY A 26 -3.62 -20.76 4.71
C GLY A 26 -2.80 -20.06 3.62
N GLY A 27 -2.59 -20.70 2.47
CA GLY A 27 -1.85 -20.16 1.33
C GLY A 27 -0.34 -20.42 1.35
N ALA A 28 0.21 -21.06 2.36
CA ALA A 28 1.59 -21.53 2.34
C ALA A 28 1.71 -22.79 1.47
N ALA A 29 2.69 -22.86 0.58
CA ALA A 29 2.97 -24.08 -0.19
C ALA A 29 3.39 -25.22 0.73
N LEU A 30 2.86 -26.44 0.50
CA LEU A 30 3.24 -27.63 1.27
C LEU A 30 4.71 -28.03 1.02
N HIS A 31 5.21 -27.74 -0.18
CA HIS A 31 6.59 -28.07 -0.60
C HIS A 31 7.29 -26.84 -1.18
N PRO A 32 7.58 -25.78 -0.35
CA PRO A 32 8.10 -24.51 -0.86
C PRO A 32 9.50 -24.61 -1.49
N ASN A 33 10.26 -25.65 -1.13
CA ASN A 33 11.61 -25.91 -1.64
C ASN A 33 11.64 -26.89 -2.85
N ASP A 34 10.49 -27.43 -3.26
CA ASP A 34 10.43 -28.25 -4.49
C ASP A 34 10.75 -27.34 -5.69
N PRO A 35 11.67 -27.76 -6.58
CA PRO A 35 11.94 -27.02 -7.83
C PRO A 35 10.70 -26.73 -8.67
N LYS A 36 9.69 -27.57 -8.60
CA LYS A 36 8.41 -27.42 -9.30
C LYS A 36 7.48 -26.38 -8.69
N THR A 37 7.73 -25.98 -7.44
CA THR A 37 6.91 -24.92 -6.82
C THR A 37 7.26 -23.57 -7.42
N PRO A 38 6.33 -22.87 -8.10
CA PRO A 38 6.57 -21.57 -8.71
C PRO A 38 7.06 -20.56 -7.67
N THR A 39 7.94 -19.65 -8.08
CA THR A 39 8.47 -18.56 -7.24
C THR A 39 7.37 -17.78 -6.54
N LEU A 40 6.21 -17.62 -7.16
CA LEU A 40 5.04 -16.95 -6.59
C LEU A 40 4.58 -17.53 -5.24
N PHE A 41 4.73 -18.85 -5.06
CA PHE A 41 4.37 -19.58 -3.84
C PHE A 41 5.56 -19.95 -2.96
N ARG A 42 6.77 -19.51 -3.29
CA ARG A 42 7.93 -19.64 -2.39
C ARG A 42 7.96 -18.48 -1.41
N PRO A 43 8.36 -18.73 -0.16
CA PRO A 43 8.50 -17.67 0.84
C PRO A 43 9.39 -16.52 0.36
N LEU A 44 9.09 -15.31 0.81
CA LEU A 44 9.91 -14.12 0.59
C LEU A 44 10.34 -13.55 1.93
N GLN A 45 11.64 -13.58 2.18
CA GLN A 45 12.24 -12.96 3.36
C GLN A 45 12.52 -11.49 3.07
N ILE A 46 12.01 -10.59 3.93
CA ILE A 46 12.30 -9.16 3.91
C ILE A 46 12.72 -8.76 5.32
N ARG A 47 13.99 -8.50 5.54
CA ARG A 47 14.57 -8.38 6.90
C ARG A 47 14.17 -9.58 7.77
N ASN A 48 13.53 -9.34 8.94
CA ASN A 48 13.09 -10.41 9.85
C ASN A 48 11.65 -10.87 9.60
N VAL A 49 10.98 -10.38 8.56
CA VAL A 49 9.62 -10.78 8.20
C VAL A 49 9.65 -11.72 7.01
N THR A 50 9.05 -12.91 7.17
CA THR A 50 8.88 -13.89 6.10
C THR A 50 7.43 -13.90 5.65
N LEU A 51 7.20 -13.59 4.37
CA LEU A 51 5.93 -13.78 3.70
C LEU A 51 5.85 -15.23 3.20
N LYS A 52 4.76 -15.94 3.47
CA LYS A 52 4.56 -17.35 3.08
C LYS A 52 4.42 -17.59 1.57
N ASN A 53 4.02 -16.56 0.84
CA ASN A 53 3.99 -16.48 -0.62
C ASN A 53 4.22 -15.02 -1.04
N ARG A 54 4.36 -14.76 -2.33
CA ARG A 54 4.67 -13.42 -2.89
C ARG A 54 3.45 -12.65 -3.35
N ILE A 55 2.27 -13.01 -2.84
CA ILE A 55 0.99 -12.40 -3.17
C ILE A 55 0.56 -11.49 -2.03
N ILE A 56 0.50 -10.20 -2.32
CA ILE A 56 0.21 -9.14 -1.35
C ILE A 56 -1.14 -8.51 -1.70
N VAL A 57 -2.00 -8.36 -0.70
CA VAL A 57 -3.19 -7.49 -0.83
C VAL A 57 -2.75 -6.05 -0.74
N SER A 58 -2.89 -5.33 -1.86
CA SER A 58 -2.56 -3.90 -1.95
C SER A 58 -3.48 -3.06 -1.07
N PRO A 59 -3.02 -1.95 -0.47
CA PRO A 59 -3.90 -1.06 0.30
C PRO A 59 -5.02 -0.50 -0.57
N MET A 60 -6.26 -0.59 -0.08
CA MET A 60 -7.48 -0.15 -0.76
C MET A 60 -8.37 0.62 0.20
N CYS A 61 -8.57 1.93 -0.02
CA CYS A 61 -9.46 2.74 0.80
C CYS A 61 -10.91 2.26 0.69
N MET A 62 -11.52 1.97 1.83
CA MET A 62 -12.88 1.45 1.91
C MET A 62 -13.88 2.49 2.41
N TYR A 63 -13.41 3.68 2.82
CA TYR A 63 -14.27 4.81 3.20
C TYR A 63 -15.34 4.42 4.22
N SER A 64 -14.95 3.66 5.25
CA SER A 64 -15.87 3.03 6.20
C SER A 64 -15.57 3.36 7.66
N CYS A 65 -14.81 4.43 7.90
CA CYS A 65 -14.58 5.01 9.24
C CYS A 65 -15.66 6.05 9.60
N GLU A 66 -15.73 6.36 10.91
CA GLU A 66 -16.54 7.46 11.41
C GLU A 66 -16.04 8.80 10.85
N SER A 67 -16.97 9.64 10.40
CA SER A 67 -16.67 10.92 9.76
C SER A 67 -16.79 12.14 10.67
N ASP A 68 -17.58 12.06 11.75
CA ASP A 68 -17.77 13.17 12.68
C ASP A 68 -16.44 13.53 13.39
N PRO A 69 -15.87 14.72 13.14
CA PRO A 69 -14.60 15.11 13.73
C PRO A 69 -14.64 15.26 15.26
N SER A 70 -15.84 15.38 15.86
CA SER A 70 -16.04 15.43 17.31
C SER A 70 -16.08 14.06 17.97
N SER A 71 -16.28 13.00 17.18
CA SER A 71 -16.33 11.63 17.68
C SER A 71 -14.96 11.10 18.05
N PRO A 72 -14.78 10.42 19.19
CA PRO A 72 -13.52 9.73 19.51
C PRO A 72 -13.19 8.61 18.50
N HIS A 73 -14.20 8.11 17.79
CA HIS A 73 -14.06 7.05 16.78
C HIS A 73 -13.66 7.55 15.39
N VAL A 74 -13.50 8.87 15.19
CA VAL A 74 -13.13 9.44 13.89
C VAL A 74 -11.83 8.78 13.36
N GLY A 75 -11.91 8.25 12.14
CA GLY A 75 -10.77 7.57 11.50
C GLY A 75 -10.39 6.19 12.09
N ALA A 76 -11.14 5.69 13.08
CA ALA A 76 -10.88 4.35 13.65
C ALA A 76 -11.37 3.24 12.71
N LEU A 77 -10.60 2.15 12.60
CA LEU A 77 -11.02 0.96 11.88
C LEU A 77 -12.23 0.31 12.54
N THR A 78 -13.25 0.00 11.76
CA THR A 78 -14.56 -0.49 12.20
C THR A 78 -14.69 -2.01 12.05
N ASN A 79 -15.87 -2.54 12.37
CA ASN A 79 -16.20 -3.94 12.08
C ASN A 79 -16.21 -4.25 10.58
N TYR A 80 -16.45 -3.26 9.73
CA TYR A 80 -16.33 -3.43 8.28
C TYR A 80 -14.89 -3.82 7.89
N HIS A 81 -13.89 -3.11 8.41
CA HIS A 81 -12.49 -3.40 8.15
C HIS A 81 -12.07 -4.78 8.69
N LEU A 82 -12.58 -5.15 9.88
CA LEU A 82 -12.35 -6.49 10.42
C LEU A 82 -12.91 -7.58 9.51
N ALA A 83 -14.14 -7.42 9.01
CA ALA A 83 -14.76 -8.38 8.09
C ALA A 83 -14.03 -8.44 6.75
N HIS A 84 -13.71 -7.26 6.17
CA HIS A 84 -13.07 -7.14 4.87
C HIS A 84 -11.64 -7.69 4.87
N LEU A 85 -10.76 -7.11 5.71
CA LEU A 85 -9.35 -7.49 5.77
C LEU A 85 -9.16 -8.88 6.37
N GLY A 86 -9.97 -9.23 7.38
CA GLY A 86 -9.97 -10.57 7.98
C GLY A 86 -10.36 -11.65 6.98
N HIS A 87 -11.32 -11.38 6.10
CA HIS A 87 -11.68 -12.32 5.04
C HIS A 87 -10.50 -12.56 4.08
N LEU A 88 -9.79 -11.52 3.67
CA LEU A 88 -8.62 -11.63 2.80
C LEU A 88 -7.46 -12.39 3.48
N ALA A 89 -7.26 -12.17 4.79
CA ALA A 89 -6.28 -12.92 5.58
C ALA A 89 -6.60 -14.41 5.62
N LEU A 90 -7.88 -14.78 5.83
CA LEU A 90 -8.37 -16.16 5.77
C LEU A 90 -8.12 -16.84 4.42
N LYS A 91 -8.06 -16.08 3.33
CA LYS A 91 -7.96 -16.59 1.96
C LYS A 91 -6.52 -16.71 1.44
N GLY A 92 -5.53 -16.62 2.32
CA GLY A 92 -4.18 -17.12 2.06
C GLY A 92 -3.17 -16.11 1.52
N ALA A 93 -3.46 -14.83 1.49
CA ALA A 93 -2.48 -13.82 1.12
C ALA A 93 -1.26 -13.83 2.06
N GLY A 94 -0.06 -13.62 1.51
CA GLY A 94 1.18 -13.58 2.28
C GLY A 94 1.30 -12.34 3.16
N LEU A 95 0.79 -11.21 2.66
CA LEU A 95 0.73 -9.92 3.35
C LEU A 95 -0.59 -9.23 2.98
N VAL A 96 -1.26 -8.66 3.97
CA VAL A 96 -2.49 -7.86 3.77
C VAL A 96 -2.23 -6.45 4.25
N PHE A 97 -2.32 -5.47 3.36
CA PHE A 97 -2.20 -4.06 3.72
C PHE A 97 -3.52 -3.48 4.21
N ILE A 98 -3.45 -2.80 5.34
CA ILE A 98 -4.46 -1.84 5.78
C ILE A 98 -4.36 -0.63 4.86
N GLU A 99 -5.51 -0.07 4.50
CA GLU A 99 -5.68 1.05 3.58
C GLU A 99 -4.86 2.30 3.97
N ALA A 100 -4.76 3.26 3.04
CA ALA A 100 -4.13 4.55 3.30
C ALA A 100 -4.67 5.17 4.59
N THR A 101 -3.81 5.22 5.60
CA THR A 101 -4.12 5.65 6.96
C THR A 101 -3.45 7.00 7.21
N ALA A 102 -4.26 8.03 7.43
CA ALA A 102 -3.77 9.40 7.55
C ALA A 102 -2.96 9.60 8.84
N VAL A 103 -1.80 10.25 8.72
CA VAL A 103 -0.92 10.58 9.86
C VAL A 103 -1.33 11.88 10.57
N GLN A 104 -2.21 12.67 9.95
CA GLN A 104 -2.80 13.91 10.48
C GLN A 104 -4.31 13.96 10.14
N PRO A 105 -5.15 14.65 10.92
CA PRO A 105 -6.59 14.72 10.66
C PRO A 105 -6.93 15.21 9.26
N ASN A 106 -6.26 16.26 8.79
CA ASN A 106 -6.43 16.85 7.46
C ASN A 106 -5.72 16.06 6.34
N GLY A 107 -5.01 14.98 6.69
CA GLY A 107 -4.36 14.08 5.73
C GLY A 107 -5.26 13.00 5.17
N ARG A 108 -6.50 12.86 5.62
CA ARG A 108 -7.48 11.94 5.04
C ARG A 108 -7.90 12.39 3.63
N ILE A 109 -8.22 11.44 2.75
CA ILE A 109 -8.81 11.74 1.43
C ILE A 109 -10.25 12.21 1.64
N SER A 110 -11.02 11.43 2.41
CA SER A 110 -12.42 11.71 2.74
C SER A 110 -12.62 11.74 4.26
N PRO A 111 -13.72 12.31 4.74
CA PRO A 111 -14.10 12.22 6.16
C PRO A 111 -14.16 10.78 6.69
N ASN A 112 -14.45 9.80 5.82
CA ASN A 112 -14.61 8.39 6.18
C ASN A 112 -13.34 7.56 6.05
N ASP A 113 -12.16 8.17 5.90
CA ASP A 113 -10.90 7.43 5.78
C ASP A 113 -10.30 7.08 7.15
N SER A 114 -9.47 6.02 7.11
CA SER A 114 -8.65 5.59 8.23
C SER A 114 -7.63 6.65 8.65
N GLY A 115 -7.33 6.70 9.94
CA GLY A 115 -6.32 7.55 10.54
C GLY A 115 -5.63 6.94 11.75
N LEU A 116 -4.43 7.44 12.05
CA LEU A 116 -3.64 7.01 13.20
C LEU A 116 -2.86 8.18 13.82
N TRP A 117 -3.57 9.28 14.06
CA TRP A 117 -3.00 10.53 14.63
C TRP A 117 -3.36 10.74 16.10
N GLN A 118 -4.36 10.03 16.66
CA GLN A 118 -4.73 10.15 18.07
C GLN A 118 -3.60 9.63 18.97
N GLU A 119 -3.52 10.19 20.17
CA GLU A 119 -2.44 9.84 21.09
C GLU A 119 -2.83 8.65 22.00
N GLY A 120 -1.82 7.86 22.32
CA GLY A 120 -1.92 6.77 23.27
C GLY A 120 -2.50 5.48 22.71
N THR A 121 -2.24 4.40 23.41
CA THR A 121 -2.68 3.03 23.09
C THR A 121 -4.10 2.72 23.55
N ASN A 122 -4.80 3.69 24.11
CA ASN A 122 -6.19 3.62 24.51
C ASN A 122 -7.11 4.44 23.58
N SER A 123 -6.57 5.07 22.53
CA SER A 123 -7.38 5.77 21.54
C SER A 123 -8.15 4.77 20.67
N GLU A 124 -9.33 5.20 20.16
CA GLU A 124 -10.16 4.35 19.32
C GLU A 124 -9.49 3.98 18.00
N GLN A 125 -8.64 4.86 17.45
CA GLN A 125 -7.83 4.55 16.27
C GLN A 125 -6.85 3.40 16.54
N PHE A 126 -6.16 3.44 17.68
CA PHE A 126 -5.24 2.37 18.07
C PHE A 126 -5.97 1.06 18.35
N LEU A 127 -7.06 1.09 19.12
CA LEU A 127 -7.83 -0.11 19.51
C LEU A 127 -8.47 -0.77 18.29
N GLY A 128 -9.01 0.02 17.35
CA GLY A 128 -9.54 -0.47 16.08
C GLY A 128 -8.47 -1.17 15.24
N LEU A 129 -7.30 -0.53 15.10
CA LEU A 129 -6.15 -1.09 14.40
C LEU A 129 -5.70 -2.41 15.03
N LYS A 130 -5.44 -2.41 16.34
CA LYS A 130 -4.98 -3.58 17.10
C LYS A 130 -5.91 -4.78 16.93
N ARG A 131 -7.22 -4.57 17.03
CA ARG A 131 -8.22 -5.63 16.86
C ARG A 131 -8.15 -6.29 15.47
N VAL A 132 -7.98 -5.50 14.42
CA VAL A 132 -7.86 -6.00 13.04
C VAL A 132 -6.55 -6.78 12.86
N VAL A 133 -5.43 -6.24 13.35
CA VAL A 133 -4.10 -6.89 13.29
C VAL A 133 -4.11 -8.24 14.03
N GLU A 134 -4.62 -8.28 15.25
CA GLU A 134 -4.69 -9.52 16.06
C GLU A 134 -5.49 -10.61 15.36
N PHE A 135 -6.62 -10.25 14.73
CA PHE A 135 -7.41 -11.21 13.97
C PHE A 135 -6.64 -11.74 12.75
N MET A 136 -6.02 -10.87 11.96
CA MET A 136 -5.29 -11.28 10.77
C MET A 136 -4.10 -12.17 11.10
N HIS A 137 -3.37 -11.87 12.19
CA HIS A 137 -2.30 -12.73 12.71
C HIS A 137 -2.82 -14.12 13.11
N ALA A 138 -4.01 -14.19 13.75
CA ALA A 138 -4.64 -15.46 14.09
C ALA A 138 -4.96 -16.33 12.86
N GLN A 139 -5.05 -15.72 11.67
CA GLN A 139 -5.24 -16.41 10.41
C GLN A 139 -3.93 -16.64 9.62
N GLY A 140 -2.78 -16.38 10.25
CA GLY A 140 -1.45 -16.62 9.66
C GLY A 140 -1.06 -15.63 8.55
N ALA A 141 -1.75 -14.50 8.43
CA ALA A 141 -1.36 -13.43 7.52
C ALA A 141 -0.39 -12.45 8.19
N LYS A 142 0.58 -11.92 7.45
CA LYS A 142 1.33 -10.74 7.82
C LYS A 142 0.52 -9.49 7.53
N VAL A 143 0.70 -8.45 8.34
CA VAL A 143 -0.08 -7.21 8.28
C VAL A 143 0.82 -6.03 7.95
N GLY A 144 0.51 -5.33 6.86
CA GLY A 144 1.09 -4.04 6.52
C GLY A 144 0.11 -2.89 6.81
N ILE A 145 0.64 -1.69 6.98
CA ILE A 145 -0.14 -0.46 7.00
C ILE A 145 0.48 0.56 6.06
N GLN A 146 -0.35 1.22 5.24
CA GLN A 146 0.10 2.31 4.39
C GLN A 146 -0.16 3.64 5.10
N LEU A 147 0.90 4.35 5.49
CA LEU A 147 0.81 5.67 6.10
C LEU A 147 0.79 6.75 5.03
N ALA A 148 -0.11 7.71 5.14
CA ALA A 148 -0.44 8.63 4.07
C ALA A 148 -0.78 10.05 4.55
N HIS A 149 -0.73 10.99 3.61
CA HIS A 149 -1.38 12.30 3.69
C HIS A 149 -1.88 12.69 2.30
N ALA A 150 -3.18 12.98 2.17
CA ALA A 150 -3.83 13.16 0.87
C ALA A 150 -3.42 14.46 0.13
N GLY A 151 -2.81 15.41 0.83
CA GLY A 151 -2.36 16.66 0.21
C GLY A 151 -3.54 17.46 -0.37
N ARG A 152 -3.36 18.01 -1.56
CA ARG A 152 -4.38 18.80 -2.27
C ARG A 152 -5.60 18.01 -2.74
N LYS A 153 -5.55 16.68 -2.60
CA LYS A 153 -6.68 15.80 -2.92
C LYS A 153 -7.51 15.44 -1.69
N ALA A 154 -7.24 16.07 -0.56
CA ALA A 154 -7.97 15.90 0.70
C ALA A 154 -9.35 16.55 0.67
N SER A 155 -10.17 16.20 1.65
CA SER A 155 -11.52 16.74 1.88
C SER A 155 -12.46 16.55 0.69
N VAL A 156 -12.50 15.34 0.15
CA VAL A 156 -13.49 14.92 -0.86
C VAL A 156 -14.39 13.83 -0.27
N VAL A 157 -15.63 13.72 -0.77
CA VAL A 157 -16.53 12.64 -0.36
C VAL A 157 -16.10 11.29 -0.96
N ALA A 158 -16.61 10.18 -0.42
CA ALA A 158 -16.37 8.87 -0.99
C ALA A 158 -16.80 8.80 -2.48
N PRO A 159 -16.08 8.05 -3.34
CA PRO A 159 -16.29 8.09 -4.80
C PRO A 159 -17.73 7.81 -5.25
N TRP A 160 -18.44 6.92 -4.57
CA TRP A 160 -19.84 6.61 -4.91
C TRP A 160 -20.80 7.76 -4.60
N LEU A 161 -20.50 8.60 -3.59
CA LEU A 161 -21.31 9.80 -3.29
C LEU A 161 -21.11 10.86 -4.37
N ALA A 162 -19.85 11.05 -4.83
CA ALA A 162 -19.57 11.90 -5.98
C ALA A 162 -20.29 11.41 -7.25
N ALA A 163 -20.24 10.09 -7.51
CA ALA A 163 -20.93 9.47 -8.65
C ALA A 163 -22.46 9.63 -8.58
N GLN A 164 -23.06 9.53 -7.40
CA GLN A 164 -24.50 9.81 -7.19
C GLN A 164 -24.84 11.26 -7.50
N ALA A 165 -23.93 12.20 -7.27
CA ALA A 165 -24.06 13.61 -7.63
C ALA A 165 -23.70 13.89 -9.11
N GLY A 166 -23.39 12.85 -9.92
CA GLY A 166 -23.00 12.99 -11.32
C GLY A 166 -21.62 13.63 -11.55
N LYS A 167 -20.74 13.60 -10.52
CA LYS A 167 -19.42 14.22 -10.56
C LYS A 167 -18.32 13.16 -10.46
N PRO A 168 -17.14 13.38 -11.08
CA PRO A 168 -15.98 12.48 -10.95
C PRO A 168 -15.35 12.55 -9.56
N SER A 169 -15.49 13.68 -8.86
CA SER A 169 -15.14 13.93 -7.47
C SER A 169 -16.02 15.06 -6.94
N LEU A 170 -16.18 15.14 -5.62
CA LEU A 170 -16.95 16.18 -4.96
C LEU A 170 -16.27 16.52 -3.62
N ARG A 171 -16.01 17.80 -3.39
CA ARG A 171 -15.44 18.24 -2.11
C ARG A 171 -16.39 17.95 -0.94
N ALA A 172 -15.82 17.59 0.18
CA ALA A 172 -16.52 17.46 1.45
C ALA A 172 -16.40 18.78 2.21
N ASP A 173 -17.52 19.38 2.57
CA ASP A 173 -17.58 20.54 3.47
C ASP A 173 -17.72 20.11 4.94
N GLU A 174 -17.73 21.08 5.85
CA GLU A 174 -17.80 20.85 7.29
C GLU A 174 -19.11 20.12 7.71
N SER A 175 -20.18 20.23 6.95
CA SER A 175 -21.46 19.59 7.27
C SER A 175 -21.42 18.06 7.18
N VAL A 176 -20.45 17.53 6.41
CA VAL A 176 -20.20 16.10 6.28
C VAL A 176 -18.85 15.68 6.89
N GLY A 177 -18.27 16.52 7.76
CA GLY A 177 -17.02 16.25 8.44
C GLY A 177 -15.77 16.56 7.63
N GLY A 178 -15.89 17.32 6.53
CA GLY A 178 -14.76 17.79 5.71
C GLY A 178 -14.02 18.98 6.34
N TRP A 179 -12.92 19.41 5.70
CA TRP A 179 -12.07 20.53 6.14
C TRP A 179 -11.58 21.37 4.94
N PRO A 180 -12.49 21.95 4.15
CA PRO A 180 -12.16 22.63 2.89
C PRO A 180 -11.18 23.81 3.04
N THR A 181 -11.13 24.43 4.22
CA THR A 181 -10.23 25.56 4.54
C THR A 181 -8.84 25.12 5.02
N ASN A 182 -8.62 23.82 5.26
CA ASN A 182 -7.35 23.28 5.75
C ASN A 182 -6.81 22.13 4.86
N VAL A 183 -7.06 22.22 3.56
CA VAL A 183 -6.40 21.38 2.55
C VAL A 183 -5.04 21.98 2.23
N VAL A 184 -4.01 21.14 2.17
CA VAL A 184 -2.62 21.59 2.06
C VAL A 184 -1.90 20.90 0.90
N GLY A 185 -0.84 21.54 0.41
CA GLY A 185 0.07 21.00 -0.60
C GLY A 185 1.48 21.55 -0.42
N PRO A 186 2.47 21.11 -1.21
CA PRO A 186 3.78 21.75 -1.23
C PRO A 186 3.69 23.20 -1.72
N SER A 187 2.75 23.49 -2.59
CA SER A 187 2.40 24.81 -3.12
C SER A 187 0.91 25.08 -2.93
N GLY A 188 0.51 26.32 -2.88
CA GLY A 188 -0.88 26.73 -2.63
C GLY A 188 -1.38 27.76 -3.62
N GLY A 189 -2.71 27.96 -3.65
CA GLY A 189 -3.39 28.87 -4.57
C GLY A 189 -4.28 28.13 -5.58
N GLU A 190 -5.11 28.86 -6.29
CA GLU A 190 -6.06 28.31 -7.25
C GLU A 190 -5.37 27.56 -8.40
N GLU A 191 -4.18 27.97 -8.79
CA GLU A 191 -3.36 27.35 -9.82
C GLU A 191 -2.85 25.94 -9.41
N HIS A 192 -2.91 25.64 -8.11
CA HIS A 192 -2.49 24.35 -7.55
C HIS A 192 -3.65 23.42 -7.21
N ILE A 193 -4.90 23.80 -7.48
CA ILE A 193 -6.04 22.90 -7.32
C ILE A 193 -5.86 21.66 -8.23
N PHE A 194 -6.24 20.48 -7.73
CA PHE A 194 -6.06 19.25 -8.51
C PHE A 194 -6.87 19.23 -9.80
N SER A 195 -8.09 19.74 -9.75
CA SER A 195 -8.98 19.84 -10.91
C SER A 195 -9.82 21.12 -10.82
N PRO A 196 -9.94 21.89 -11.93
CA PRO A 196 -10.76 23.09 -11.97
C PRO A 196 -12.26 22.81 -12.12
N VAL A 197 -12.68 21.54 -12.13
CA VAL A 197 -14.11 21.18 -12.13
C VAL A 197 -14.74 21.72 -10.86
N GLU A 198 -15.82 22.47 -11.01
CA GLU A 198 -16.54 23.14 -9.93
C GLU A 198 -16.92 22.16 -8.83
N ASP A 199 -16.61 22.51 -7.58
CA ASP A 199 -16.82 21.72 -6.36
C ASP A 199 -16.13 20.35 -6.32
N ALA A 200 -15.21 20.04 -7.23
CA ALA A 200 -14.53 18.75 -7.23
C ALA A 200 -13.45 18.64 -6.13
N TYR A 201 -12.68 19.72 -5.96
CA TYR A 201 -11.57 19.78 -4.99
C TYR A 201 -11.49 21.15 -4.31
N CYS A 202 -10.77 21.20 -3.19
CA CYS A 202 -10.51 22.44 -2.48
C CYS A 202 -9.24 23.12 -3.01
N VAL A 203 -9.15 24.44 -2.85
CA VAL A 203 -7.91 25.19 -3.10
C VAL A 203 -6.93 24.88 -1.97
N PRO A 204 -5.74 24.33 -2.26
CA PRO A 204 -4.76 24.04 -1.23
C PRO A 204 -4.05 25.32 -0.76
N ARG A 205 -3.65 25.36 0.51
CA ARG A 205 -2.63 26.29 0.98
C ARG A 205 -1.25 25.64 0.98
N ALA A 206 -0.21 26.41 0.75
CA ALA A 206 1.16 25.93 0.85
C ALA A 206 1.52 25.59 2.30
N LEU A 207 2.18 24.45 2.52
CA LEU A 207 2.82 24.14 3.79
C LEU A 207 4.03 25.04 4.02
N SER A 208 4.17 25.58 5.23
CA SER A 208 5.45 26.18 5.68
C SER A 208 6.50 25.08 5.89
N THR A 209 7.77 25.45 5.93
CA THR A 209 8.87 24.52 6.25
C THR A 209 8.72 23.90 7.64
N ALA A 210 8.16 24.62 8.61
CA ALA A 210 7.85 24.09 9.95
C ALA A 210 6.79 23.00 9.88
N GLU A 211 5.69 23.21 9.14
CA GLU A 211 4.63 22.21 8.95
C GLU A 211 5.13 20.96 8.19
N VAL A 212 6.08 21.10 7.27
CA VAL A 212 6.72 19.94 6.63
C VAL A 212 7.47 19.09 7.67
N ARG A 213 8.20 19.72 8.61
CA ARG A 213 8.88 19.00 9.70
C ARG A 213 7.88 18.37 10.68
N GLU A 214 6.76 19.03 10.96
CA GLU A 214 5.66 18.46 11.76
C GLU A 214 5.04 17.24 11.06
N LEU A 215 4.88 17.28 9.74
CA LEU A 215 4.44 16.15 8.95
C LEU A 215 5.38 14.96 9.08
N VAL A 216 6.69 15.16 8.98
CA VAL A 216 7.71 14.11 9.18
C VAL A 216 7.56 13.50 10.58
N ALA A 217 7.41 14.31 11.61
CA ALA A 217 7.19 13.86 12.98
C ALA A 217 5.86 13.07 13.13
N ALA A 218 4.81 13.47 12.40
CA ALA A 218 3.53 12.76 12.39
C ALA A 218 3.64 11.35 11.80
N PHE A 219 4.43 11.16 10.73
CA PHE A 219 4.74 9.81 10.21
C PHE A 219 5.41 8.94 11.26
N ALA A 220 6.42 9.44 11.97
CA ALA A 220 7.09 8.70 13.05
C ALA A 220 6.14 8.38 14.21
N LYS A 221 5.25 9.31 14.59
CA LYS A 221 4.24 9.10 15.63
C LYS A 221 3.27 7.98 15.25
N SER A 222 2.66 8.06 14.08
CA SER A 222 1.73 7.03 13.59
C SER A 222 2.43 5.68 13.45
N THR A 223 3.68 5.66 13.04
CA THR A 223 4.49 4.43 12.96
C THR A 223 4.67 3.78 14.34
N ARG A 224 4.99 4.54 15.40
CA ARG A 224 5.09 3.97 16.76
C ARG A 224 3.79 3.29 17.20
N LEU A 225 2.65 3.91 16.92
CA LEU A 225 1.34 3.32 17.22
C LEU A 225 1.09 2.06 16.41
N ALA A 226 1.43 2.05 15.12
CA ALA A 226 1.30 0.88 14.26
C ALA A 226 2.15 -0.31 14.75
N VAL A 227 3.41 -0.06 15.13
CA VAL A 227 4.30 -1.06 15.73
C VAL A 227 3.72 -1.62 17.03
N GLN A 228 3.23 -0.75 17.92
CA GLN A 228 2.61 -1.16 19.18
C GLN A 228 1.31 -1.95 18.98
N ALA A 229 0.57 -1.71 17.90
CA ALA A 229 -0.60 -2.48 17.51
C ALA A 229 -0.25 -3.85 16.91
N GLY A 230 1.04 -4.10 16.60
CA GLY A 230 1.53 -5.37 16.08
C GLY A 230 1.67 -5.45 14.56
N VAL A 231 1.64 -4.34 13.83
CA VAL A 231 1.84 -4.32 12.38
C VAL A 231 3.25 -4.84 12.04
N ASP A 232 3.35 -5.67 10.98
CA ASP A 232 4.62 -6.29 10.56
C ASP A 232 5.40 -5.44 9.53
N VAL A 233 4.72 -4.60 8.76
CA VAL A 233 5.30 -3.83 7.64
C VAL A 233 4.72 -2.42 7.61
N ILE A 234 5.57 -1.40 7.49
CA ILE A 234 5.16 -0.03 7.22
C ILE A 234 5.37 0.29 5.74
N GLU A 235 4.39 0.93 5.10
CA GLU A 235 4.54 1.50 3.77
C GLU A 235 4.30 3.00 3.79
N ILE A 236 5.20 3.76 3.17
CA ILE A 236 5.05 5.19 2.92
C ILE A 236 4.29 5.38 1.62
N HIS A 237 3.17 6.10 1.66
CA HIS A 237 2.42 6.42 0.45
C HIS A 237 3.02 7.62 -0.27
N GLY A 238 3.93 7.37 -1.21
CA GLY A 238 4.59 8.37 -2.05
C GLY A 238 4.05 8.43 -3.50
N ALA A 239 2.77 8.09 -3.71
CA ALA A 239 2.19 7.90 -5.04
C ALA A 239 0.84 8.64 -5.21
N HIS A 240 0.26 8.54 -6.41
CA HIS A 240 -1.13 8.84 -6.76
C HIS A 240 -1.53 10.31 -6.57
N GLY A 241 -0.58 11.26 -6.63
CA GLY A 241 -0.85 12.68 -6.45
C GLY A 241 -1.24 13.06 -5.03
N TYR A 242 -0.87 12.23 -4.03
CA TYR A 242 -0.96 12.59 -2.63
C TYR A 242 0.29 13.34 -2.19
N LEU A 243 0.31 13.86 -0.98
CA LEU A 243 1.24 14.91 -0.56
C LEU A 243 2.71 14.61 -0.84
N ILE A 244 3.21 13.40 -0.54
CA ILE A 244 4.61 13.06 -0.82
C ILE A 244 4.87 13.05 -2.33
N ASN A 245 3.95 12.49 -3.15
CA ASN A 245 4.08 12.53 -4.60
C ASN A 245 4.02 13.97 -5.14
N GLU A 246 3.21 14.85 -4.53
CA GLU A 246 3.18 16.27 -4.88
C GLU A 246 4.54 16.94 -4.65
N PHE A 247 5.25 16.59 -3.56
CA PHE A 247 6.60 17.11 -3.30
C PHE A 247 7.62 16.63 -4.34
N LEU A 248 7.52 15.39 -4.81
CA LEU A 248 8.43 14.82 -5.79
C LEU A 248 8.32 15.53 -7.15
N SER A 249 7.11 15.89 -7.56
CA SER A 249 6.82 16.41 -8.89
C SER A 249 7.17 17.88 -9.03
N PRO A 250 7.94 18.29 -10.06
CA PRO A 250 8.18 19.70 -10.36
C PRO A 250 6.94 20.41 -10.89
N VAL A 251 5.89 19.68 -11.29
CA VAL A 251 4.61 20.27 -11.73
C VAL A 251 3.83 20.81 -10.53
N THR A 252 3.81 20.10 -9.41
CA THR A 252 3.03 20.46 -8.22
C THR A 252 3.84 21.15 -7.15
N ASN A 253 5.15 20.95 -7.13
CA ASN A 253 6.07 21.55 -6.17
C ASN A 253 6.79 22.75 -6.81
N LYS A 254 6.29 23.95 -6.53
CA LYS A 254 6.88 25.23 -6.96
C LYS A 254 7.62 25.96 -5.83
N ARG A 255 7.99 25.21 -4.76
CA ARG A 255 8.75 25.77 -3.64
C ARG A 255 10.15 26.19 -4.06
N THR A 256 10.65 27.22 -3.36
CA THR A 256 12.00 27.76 -3.56
C THR A 256 12.91 27.55 -2.36
N ASP A 257 12.40 26.84 -1.32
CA ASP A 257 13.15 26.47 -0.12
C ASP A 257 13.82 25.07 -0.27
N GLU A 258 14.30 24.53 0.86
CA GLU A 258 14.99 23.24 0.92
C GLU A 258 14.17 22.02 0.49
N TYR A 259 12.86 22.17 0.25
CA TYR A 259 11.95 21.11 -0.21
C TYR A 259 11.51 21.26 -1.67
N GLY A 260 12.05 22.23 -2.42
CA GLY A 260 11.66 22.51 -3.80
C GLY A 260 12.83 22.78 -4.74
N GLY A 261 12.53 22.92 -6.05
CA GLY A 261 13.53 23.16 -7.09
C GLY A 261 14.28 21.91 -7.51
N SER A 262 15.47 21.64 -6.97
CA SER A 262 16.30 20.51 -7.38
C SER A 262 15.70 19.14 -7.06
N PHE A 263 16.18 18.09 -7.74
CA PHE A 263 15.77 16.71 -7.46
C PHE A 263 16.01 16.33 -6.00
N GLU A 264 17.17 16.70 -5.44
CA GLU A 264 17.56 16.43 -4.06
C GLU A 264 16.59 17.08 -3.08
N ASN A 265 16.20 18.32 -3.35
CA ASN A 265 15.24 19.04 -2.50
C ASN A 265 13.84 18.44 -2.58
N ARG A 266 13.35 18.13 -3.78
CA ARG A 266 12.01 17.51 -3.93
C ARG A 266 11.93 16.11 -3.31
N THR A 267 13.02 15.36 -3.33
CA THR A 267 13.08 14.01 -2.73
C THR A 267 13.44 14.02 -1.24
N ARG A 268 13.83 15.16 -0.68
CA ARG A 268 14.17 15.34 0.74
C ARG A 268 13.08 14.82 1.67
N ILE A 269 11.82 15.11 1.37
CA ILE A 269 10.69 14.67 2.19
C ILE A 269 10.63 13.15 2.34
N VAL A 270 10.89 12.39 1.28
CA VAL A 270 10.92 10.91 1.32
C VAL A 270 12.06 10.45 2.23
N ARG A 271 13.26 11.01 2.07
CA ARG A 271 14.43 10.67 2.88
C ARG A 271 14.17 10.94 4.37
N GLU A 272 13.61 12.11 4.69
CA GLU A 272 13.36 12.51 6.09
C GLU A 272 12.25 11.66 6.73
N VAL A 273 11.16 11.38 6.00
CA VAL A 273 10.10 10.47 6.47
C VAL A 273 10.66 9.07 6.69
N ALA A 274 11.45 8.53 5.74
CA ALA A 274 12.05 7.21 5.88
C ALA A 274 12.99 7.16 7.10
N ALA A 275 13.85 8.16 7.29
CA ALA A 275 14.74 8.26 8.43
C ALA A 275 13.97 8.31 9.75
N ALA A 276 12.95 9.17 9.85
CA ALA A 276 12.13 9.30 11.06
C ALA A 276 11.35 8.01 11.40
N ILE A 277 10.91 7.27 10.38
CA ILE A 277 10.29 5.95 10.57
C ILE A 277 11.33 4.94 11.05
N ARG A 278 12.52 4.90 10.45
CA ARG A 278 13.60 3.98 10.84
C ARG A 278 14.05 4.15 12.28
N GLU A 279 14.02 5.37 12.80
CA GLU A 279 14.35 5.65 14.22
C GLU A 279 13.36 5.00 15.20
N VAL A 280 12.15 4.67 14.76
CA VAL A 280 11.07 4.23 15.67
C VAL A 280 10.59 2.80 15.43
N ILE A 281 10.99 2.15 14.33
CA ILE A 281 10.66 0.74 14.07
C ILE A 281 11.82 -0.17 14.48
N PRO A 282 11.56 -1.45 14.83
CA PRO A 282 12.60 -2.44 15.04
C PRO A 282 13.52 -2.57 13.81
N GLU A 283 14.80 -2.80 14.00
CA GLU A 283 15.79 -2.95 12.92
C GLU A 283 15.39 -4.01 11.89
N GLY A 284 14.80 -5.10 12.35
CA GLY A 284 14.32 -6.20 11.52
C GLY A 284 12.96 -5.96 10.84
N MET A 285 12.32 -4.81 11.04
CA MET A 285 11.01 -4.52 10.45
C MET A 285 11.16 -3.94 9.04
N PRO A 286 10.44 -4.48 8.02
CA PRO A 286 10.46 -3.94 6.66
C PRO A 286 9.81 -2.56 6.57
N LEU A 287 10.41 -1.70 5.73
CA LEU A 287 9.86 -0.41 5.31
C LEU A 287 9.71 -0.39 3.80
N PHE A 288 8.49 -0.17 3.34
CA PHE A 288 8.14 -0.06 1.93
C PHE A 288 7.90 1.40 1.53
N LEU A 289 8.07 1.68 0.25
CA LEU A 289 7.70 2.96 -0.35
C LEU A 289 6.89 2.70 -1.60
N ARG A 290 5.65 3.21 -1.65
CA ARG A 290 4.87 3.24 -2.88
C ARG A 290 5.15 4.51 -3.65
N ILE A 291 5.43 4.38 -4.96
CA ILE A 291 5.68 5.51 -5.86
C ILE A 291 4.75 5.48 -7.07
N SER A 292 4.45 6.66 -7.62
CA SER A 292 4.01 6.78 -9.01
C SER A 292 5.27 6.91 -9.89
N ALA A 293 5.64 5.84 -10.59
CA ALA A 293 6.87 5.79 -11.37
C ALA A 293 6.91 6.80 -12.53
N THR A 294 5.76 7.23 -13.01
CA THR A 294 5.58 8.35 -13.93
C THR A 294 4.21 9.00 -13.71
N GLU A 295 4.12 10.28 -14.01
CA GLU A 295 2.87 11.06 -14.01
C GLU A 295 2.14 11.01 -15.35
N TRP A 296 2.74 10.40 -16.37
CA TRP A 296 2.20 10.37 -17.74
C TRP A 296 1.92 11.76 -18.30
N LEU A 297 2.83 12.70 -18.04
CA LEU A 297 2.75 14.09 -18.50
C LEU A 297 3.76 14.41 -19.62
N GLU A 298 4.45 13.41 -20.13
CA GLU A 298 5.41 13.56 -21.21
C GLU A 298 4.71 14.16 -22.45
N GLY A 299 5.23 15.28 -22.92
CA GLY A 299 4.66 16.01 -24.06
C GLY A 299 3.40 16.83 -23.75
N GLN A 300 2.96 16.90 -22.49
CA GLN A 300 1.87 17.79 -22.09
C GLN A 300 2.38 19.20 -21.79
N ALA A 301 1.56 20.22 -22.13
CA ALA A 301 1.92 21.62 -21.95
C ALA A 301 2.30 21.98 -20.50
N VAL A 302 1.64 21.38 -19.53
CA VAL A 302 1.92 21.61 -18.10
C VAL A 302 3.33 21.19 -17.67
N ALA A 303 3.95 20.24 -18.39
CA ALA A 303 5.31 19.79 -18.14
C ALA A 303 6.37 20.50 -18.99
N ALA A 304 5.98 21.40 -19.91
CA ALA A 304 6.89 21.98 -20.91
C ALA A 304 8.02 22.81 -20.29
N GLU A 305 7.75 23.54 -19.21
CA GLU A 305 8.73 24.43 -18.57
C GLU A 305 9.51 23.77 -17.44
N SER A 306 8.85 22.98 -16.61
CA SER A 306 9.43 22.42 -15.37
C SER A 306 9.78 20.94 -15.45
N GLY A 307 9.44 20.27 -16.55
CA GLY A 307 9.42 18.82 -16.61
C GLY A 307 8.29 18.24 -15.79
N SER A 308 8.29 16.92 -15.62
CA SER A 308 7.36 16.17 -14.78
C SER A 308 8.14 15.14 -13.96
N TRP A 309 7.45 14.47 -13.03
CA TRP A 309 7.99 13.25 -12.43
C TRP A 309 7.80 12.10 -13.42
N ASP A 310 8.89 11.70 -14.05
CA ASP A 310 8.96 10.70 -15.11
C ASP A 310 9.68 9.43 -14.68
N VAL A 311 9.79 8.47 -15.59
CA VAL A 311 10.52 7.22 -15.33
C VAL A 311 11.98 7.48 -14.97
N GLN A 312 12.66 8.45 -15.60
CA GLN A 312 14.05 8.77 -15.30
C GLN A 312 14.21 9.29 -13.88
N SER A 313 13.29 10.17 -13.44
CA SER A 313 13.23 10.63 -12.05
C SER A 313 13.09 9.47 -11.06
N SER A 314 12.24 8.49 -11.39
CA SER A 314 12.06 7.28 -10.59
C SER A 314 13.31 6.39 -10.59
N LEU A 315 13.99 6.23 -11.73
CA LEU A 315 15.24 5.47 -11.82
C LEU A 315 16.37 6.12 -11.00
N GLU A 316 16.39 7.45 -10.89
CA GLU A 316 17.35 8.15 -10.02
C GLU A 316 16.98 8.01 -8.54
N LEU A 317 15.67 8.07 -8.21
CA LEU A 317 15.19 7.88 -6.83
C LEU A 317 15.56 6.49 -6.30
N VAL A 318 15.28 5.43 -7.06
CA VAL A 318 15.41 4.05 -6.57
C VAL A 318 16.87 3.66 -6.27
N LYS A 319 17.85 4.32 -6.85
CA LYS A 319 19.27 4.15 -6.52
C LYS A 319 19.60 4.65 -5.09
N LYS A 320 18.79 5.56 -4.53
CA LYS A 320 18.99 6.15 -3.19
C LYS A 320 18.23 5.37 -2.09
N LEU A 321 17.26 4.54 -2.46
CA LEU A 321 16.37 3.87 -1.51
C LEU A 321 17.08 2.94 -0.51
N PRO A 322 18.12 2.16 -0.90
CA PRO A 322 18.86 1.32 0.06
C PRO A 322 19.51 2.14 1.18
N GLU A 323 20.09 3.29 0.82
CA GLU A 323 20.72 4.23 1.76
C GLU A 323 19.70 4.84 2.73
N TRP A 324 18.46 5.04 2.25
CA TRP A 324 17.36 5.56 3.06
C TRP A 324 16.63 4.47 3.85
N GLY A 325 17.09 3.23 3.73
CA GLY A 325 16.55 2.10 4.46
C GLY A 325 15.20 1.59 3.94
N ILE A 326 14.87 1.83 2.66
CA ILE A 326 13.68 1.26 2.02
C ILE A 326 14.01 -0.15 1.52
N ASP A 327 13.22 -1.14 1.94
CA ASP A 327 13.45 -2.55 1.63
C ASP A 327 12.71 -3.02 0.39
N LEU A 328 11.54 -2.41 0.11
CA LEU A 328 10.75 -2.70 -1.09
C LEU A 328 10.14 -1.42 -1.65
N VAL A 329 10.21 -1.25 -2.98
CA VAL A 329 9.46 -0.22 -3.71
C VAL A 329 8.25 -0.85 -4.40
N ASP A 330 7.04 -0.37 -4.05
CA ASP A 330 5.77 -0.72 -4.70
C ASP A 330 5.53 0.24 -5.87
N VAL A 331 5.56 -0.30 -7.08
CA VAL A 331 5.61 0.48 -8.32
C VAL A 331 4.23 0.65 -8.93
N SER A 332 3.64 1.82 -8.69
CA SER A 332 2.42 2.28 -9.33
C SER A 332 2.70 3.40 -10.35
N SER A 333 1.70 4.12 -10.82
CA SER A 333 1.85 5.28 -11.72
C SER A 333 0.66 6.22 -11.66
N ALA A 334 0.81 7.43 -12.25
CA ALA A 334 -0.27 8.38 -12.50
C ALA A 334 -0.87 9.09 -11.26
N ALA A 335 -1.99 9.74 -11.51
CA ALA A 335 -2.93 10.35 -10.57
C ALA A 335 -2.45 11.65 -9.89
N ASN A 336 -1.34 12.25 -10.32
CA ASN A 336 -0.89 13.55 -9.80
C ASN A 336 -1.48 14.75 -10.56
N HIS A 337 -1.86 14.61 -11.82
CA HIS A 337 -2.39 15.72 -12.61
C HIS A 337 -3.54 15.29 -13.53
N LYS A 338 -4.51 16.18 -13.77
CA LYS A 338 -5.68 15.93 -14.62
C LYS A 338 -5.32 15.70 -16.10
N ASP A 339 -4.25 16.32 -16.59
CA ASP A 339 -3.81 16.25 -17.99
C ASP A 339 -2.95 15.03 -18.32
N GLN A 340 -2.80 14.09 -17.38
CA GLN A 340 -2.10 12.82 -17.59
C GLN A 340 -2.69 12.04 -18.78
N LYS A 341 -1.83 11.43 -19.58
CA LYS A 341 -2.24 10.57 -20.70
C LYS A 341 -1.64 9.18 -20.56
N ILE A 342 -2.35 8.33 -19.82
CA ILE A 342 -1.91 6.96 -19.55
C ILE A 342 -1.98 6.16 -20.85
N ASN A 343 -0.86 5.57 -21.27
CA ASN A 343 -0.84 4.56 -22.32
C ASN A 343 -1.29 3.21 -21.74
N LEU A 344 -2.61 3.02 -21.65
CA LEU A 344 -3.22 1.89 -20.96
C LEU A 344 -3.13 0.61 -21.79
N HIS A 345 -2.37 -0.37 -21.30
CA HIS A 345 -2.30 -1.74 -21.79
C HIS A 345 -2.07 -2.71 -20.62
N THR A 346 -2.17 -4.00 -20.83
CA THR A 346 -2.15 -5.02 -19.75
C THR A 346 -0.87 -4.98 -18.88
N ALA A 347 0.26 -4.53 -19.44
CA ALA A 347 1.54 -4.45 -18.77
C ALA A 347 1.98 -3.02 -18.41
N TYR A 348 1.13 -2.00 -18.58
CA TYR A 348 1.52 -0.58 -18.50
C TYR A 348 2.28 -0.18 -17.21
N GLN A 349 1.95 -0.78 -16.07
CA GLN A 349 2.66 -0.56 -14.80
C GLN A 349 3.70 -1.64 -14.50
N THR A 350 3.43 -2.88 -14.87
CA THR A 350 4.39 -3.97 -14.62
C THR A 350 5.66 -3.83 -15.44
N ASP A 351 5.60 -3.16 -16.61
CA ASP A 351 6.79 -2.81 -17.38
C ASP A 351 7.65 -1.73 -16.67
N LEU A 352 7.01 -0.78 -16.00
CA LEU A 352 7.70 0.20 -15.14
C LEU A 352 8.40 -0.50 -13.96
N ALA A 353 7.75 -1.48 -13.34
CA ALA A 353 8.36 -2.28 -12.28
C ALA A 353 9.59 -3.02 -12.79
N GLY A 354 9.54 -3.61 -13.99
CA GLY A 354 10.66 -4.26 -14.64
C GLY A 354 11.86 -3.32 -14.86
N GLN A 355 11.63 -2.11 -15.38
CA GLN A 355 12.68 -1.10 -15.58
C GLN A 355 13.32 -0.69 -14.25
N ILE A 356 12.51 -0.46 -13.22
CA ILE A 356 12.99 -0.12 -11.87
C ILE A 356 13.81 -1.27 -11.29
N ARG A 357 13.34 -2.51 -11.41
CA ARG A 357 14.07 -3.69 -10.94
C ARG A 357 15.43 -3.82 -11.62
N GLN A 358 15.50 -3.64 -12.93
CA GLN A 358 16.76 -3.64 -13.68
C GLN A 358 17.71 -2.55 -13.18
N ALA A 359 17.24 -1.33 -12.96
CA ALA A 359 18.06 -0.23 -12.44
C ALA A 359 18.60 -0.52 -11.03
N ILE A 360 17.78 -1.06 -10.14
CA ILE A 360 18.19 -1.46 -8.79
C ILE A 360 19.26 -2.55 -8.86
N ARG A 361 19.07 -3.59 -9.68
CA ARG A 361 20.05 -4.68 -9.84
C ARG A 361 21.35 -4.20 -10.48
N ALA A 362 21.27 -3.34 -11.50
CA ALA A 362 22.44 -2.74 -12.14
C ALA A 362 23.26 -1.87 -11.18
N ALA A 363 22.63 -1.24 -10.20
CA ALA A 363 23.29 -0.50 -9.13
C ALA A 363 23.85 -1.39 -8.01
N GLY A 364 23.70 -2.72 -8.08
CA GLY A 364 24.09 -3.66 -7.03
C GLY A 364 23.28 -3.53 -5.74
N ALA A 365 22.09 -2.93 -5.82
CA ALA A 365 21.26 -2.65 -4.66
C ALA A 365 20.34 -3.82 -4.31
N SER A 366 19.98 -3.93 -3.04
CA SER A 366 19.18 -5.04 -2.48
C SER A 366 17.68 -4.73 -2.35
N THR A 367 17.25 -3.49 -2.61
CA THR A 367 15.83 -3.12 -2.55
C THR A 367 15.00 -4.01 -3.47
N LEU A 368 13.92 -4.57 -2.93
CA LEU A 368 12.98 -5.42 -3.65
C LEU A 368 11.97 -4.57 -4.42
N VAL A 369 11.32 -5.18 -5.40
CA VAL A 369 10.31 -4.52 -6.23
C VAL A 369 8.98 -5.26 -6.12
N GLY A 370 7.92 -4.51 -5.80
CA GLY A 370 6.54 -4.94 -5.89
C GLY A 370 5.91 -4.42 -7.19
N ALA A 371 5.26 -5.30 -7.96
CA ALA A 371 4.51 -4.91 -9.14
C ALA A 371 3.01 -4.86 -8.85
N VAL A 372 2.34 -3.80 -9.30
CA VAL A 372 0.90 -3.63 -9.22
C VAL A 372 0.33 -3.19 -10.57
N GLY A 373 -0.94 -3.47 -10.81
CA GLY A 373 -1.69 -2.97 -11.98
C GLY A 373 -2.11 -4.05 -12.95
N LEU A 374 -3.43 -4.22 -13.11
CA LEU A 374 -4.08 -5.17 -14.01
C LEU A 374 -3.59 -6.62 -13.90
N ILE A 375 -3.10 -7.04 -12.73
CA ILE A 375 -2.74 -8.42 -12.45
C ILE A 375 -4.02 -9.16 -12.06
N THR A 376 -4.50 -10.03 -12.95
CA THR A 376 -5.77 -10.75 -12.80
C THR A 376 -5.64 -12.24 -13.12
N ASP A 377 -4.58 -12.64 -13.82
CA ASP A 377 -4.35 -14.00 -14.25
C ASP A 377 -3.18 -14.65 -13.48
N SER A 378 -3.29 -15.96 -13.25
CA SER A 378 -2.33 -16.74 -12.45
C SER A 378 -0.99 -16.91 -13.15
N GLU A 379 -0.98 -17.08 -14.47
CA GLU A 379 0.24 -17.23 -15.25
C GLU A 379 0.96 -15.88 -15.44
N GLN A 380 0.19 -14.80 -15.64
CA GLN A 380 0.72 -13.44 -15.59
C GLN A 380 1.44 -13.19 -14.26
N ALA A 381 0.78 -13.50 -13.14
CA ALA A 381 1.33 -13.31 -11.80
C ALA A 381 2.62 -14.12 -11.58
N ARG A 382 2.63 -15.38 -12.02
CA ARG A 382 3.81 -16.25 -11.98
C ARG A 382 4.97 -15.65 -12.79
N GLY A 383 4.72 -15.29 -14.04
CA GLY A 383 5.73 -14.75 -14.95
C GLY A 383 6.36 -13.45 -14.44
N LEU A 384 5.60 -12.59 -13.74
CA LEU A 384 6.13 -11.34 -13.18
C LEU A 384 7.23 -11.55 -12.14
N VAL A 385 7.19 -12.64 -11.36
CA VAL A 385 8.15 -12.92 -10.28
C VAL A 385 9.17 -14.01 -10.60
N GLN A 386 9.01 -14.72 -11.72
CA GLN A 386 9.81 -15.89 -12.08
C GLN A 386 10.61 -15.70 -13.38
N GLY A 387 10.08 -14.88 -14.31
CA GLY A 387 10.61 -14.76 -15.66
C GLY A 387 10.06 -15.85 -16.61
N ALA A 388 10.34 -15.69 -17.90
CA ALA A 388 9.80 -16.53 -18.96
C ALA A 388 10.53 -17.86 -19.18
N ASP A 389 11.76 -18.01 -18.75
CA ASP A 389 12.56 -19.22 -18.97
C ASP A 389 11.94 -20.49 -18.33
N GLU A 390 11.05 -20.29 -17.36
CA GLU A 390 10.30 -21.35 -16.71
C GLU A 390 8.80 -21.31 -17.08
N ALA A 391 8.41 -20.49 -18.05
CA ALA A 391 7.02 -20.25 -18.42
C ALA A 391 6.58 -21.21 -19.53
N THR A 392 5.45 -21.89 -19.30
CA THR A 392 4.87 -22.86 -20.23
C THR A 392 3.71 -22.31 -21.05
N THR A 393 3.27 -21.08 -20.84
CA THR A 393 2.12 -20.47 -21.50
C THR A 393 2.43 -19.14 -22.18
N ALA A 394 1.60 -18.75 -23.16
CA ALA A 394 1.73 -17.47 -23.87
C ALA A 394 1.63 -16.26 -22.95
N GLU A 395 0.78 -16.31 -21.92
CA GLU A 395 0.61 -15.24 -20.93
C GLU A 395 1.87 -15.05 -20.09
N ALA A 396 2.54 -16.13 -19.71
CA ALA A 396 3.79 -16.07 -18.98
C ALA A 396 4.94 -15.56 -19.88
N MET A 397 4.94 -15.85 -21.16
CA MET A 397 5.90 -15.31 -22.13
C MET A 397 5.77 -13.79 -22.32
N LEU A 398 4.59 -13.20 -22.10
CA LEU A 398 4.39 -11.76 -22.09
C LEU A 398 5.17 -11.04 -20.97
N SER A 399 5.62 -11.76 -19.93
CA SER A 399 6.39 -11.21 -18.83
C SER A 399 7.85 -10.96 -19.16
N GLY A 400 8.36 -11.50 -20.27
CA GLY A 400 9.76 -11.40 -20.69
C GLY A 400 10.67 -12.40 -19.97
N PRO A 401 11.95 -12.51 -20.40
CA PRO A 401 12.88 -13.54 -19.89
C PRO A 401 13.29 -13.32 -18.43
N GLU A 402 13.26 -12.08 -17.95
CA GLU A 402 13.67 -11.72 -16.60
C GLU A 402 12.46 -11.37 -15.72
N PRO A 403 12.49 -11.70 -14.42
CA PRO A 403 11.46 -11.26 -13.50
C PRO A 403 11.32 -9.73 -13.47
N LYS A 404 10.08 -9.22 -13.52
CA LYS A 404 9.78 -7.79 -13.40
C LYS A 404 9.63 -7.32 -11.96
N ALA A 405 9.39 -8.27 -11.04
CA ALA A 405 9.17 -7.96 -9.63
C ALA A 405 9.69 -9.09 -8.73
N ASP A 406 9.77 -8.82 -7.44
CA ASP A 406 10.08 -9.81 -6.39
C ASP A 406 8.81 -10.26 -5.65
N ALA A 407 7.73 -9.45 -5.73
CA ALA A 407 6.38 -9.75 -5.23
C ALA A 407 5.34 -9.03 -6.10
N ILE A 408 4.08 -9.47 -6.02
CA ILE A 408 2.95 -8.80 -6.68
C ILE A 408 1.97 -8.24 -5.65
N LEU A 409 1.45 -7.05 -5.96
CA LEU A 409 0.42 -6.41 -5.16
C LEU A 409 -0.88 -6.36 -5.97
N ILE A 410 -1.95 -6.87 -5.40
CA ILE A 410 -3.24 -7.01 -6.06
C ILE A 410 -4.31 -6.26 -5.26
N ALA A 411 -5.08 -5.41 -5.94
CA ALA A 411 -6.17 -4.65 -5.35
C ALA A 411 -7.54 -5.20 -5.78
N ARG A 412 -8.15 -4.59 -6.80
CA ARG A 412 -9.53 -4.86 -7.23
C ARG A 412 -9.82 -6.30 -7.60
N GLN A 413 -8.81 -7.12 -7.96
CA GLN A 413 -9.02 -8.53 -8.19
C GLN A 413 -9.44 -9.26 -6.90
N PHE A 414 -8.88 -8.89 -5.75
CA PHE A 414 -9.31 -9.43 -4.46
C PHE A 414 -10.72 -9.00 -4.04
N LEU A 415 -11.21 -7.85 -4.52
CA LEU A 415 -12.61 -7.46 -4.29
C LEU A 415 -13.59 -8.33 -5.11
N ARG A 416 -13.17 -8.80 -6.30
CA ARG A 416 -13.97 -9.68 -7.16
C ARG A 416 -13.87 -11.14 -6.76
N GLU A 417 -12.67 -11.58 -6.35
CA GLU A 417 -12.33 -12.97 -6.04
C GLU A 417 -11.45 -13.01 -4.78
N PRO A 418 -12.03 -12.92 -3.58
CA PRO A 418 -11.27 -12.94 -2.33
C PRO A 418 -10.38 -14.18 -2.15
N GLU A 419 -10.76 -15.33 -2.68
CA GLU A 419 -10.01 -16.59 -2.69
C GLU A 419 -8.98 -16.72 -3.82
N TRP A 420 -8.61 -15.62 -4.47
CA TRP A 420 -7.72 -15.64 -5.64
C TRP A 420 -6.39 -16.37 -5.41
N VAL A 421 -5.86 -16.36 -4.17
CA VAL A 421 -4.65 -17.13 -3.82
C VAL A 421 -4.89 -18.63 -4.00
N PHE A 422 -6.00 -19.16 -3.48
CA PHE A 422 -6.33 -20.58 -3.61
C PHE A 422 -6.68 -20.96 -5.04
N SER A 423 -7.41 -20.11 -5.75
CA SER A 423 -7.70 -20.29 -7.17
C SER A 423 -6.43 -20.35 -8.01
N THR A 424 -5.49 -19.44 -7.74
CA THR A 424 -4.18 -19.39 -8.40
C THR A 424 -3.34 -20.62 -8.06
N ALA A 425 -3.28 -21.04 -6.79
CA ALA A 425 -2.58 -22.26 -6.40
C ALA A 425 -3.11 -23.49 -7.17
N ARG A 426 -4.44 -23.61 -7.27
CA ARG A 426 -5.09 -24.71 -8.00
C ARG A 426 -4.76 -24.67 -9.49
N LYS A 427 -4.84 -23.50 -10.13
CA LYS A 427 -4.51 -23.35 -11.57
C LYS A 427 -3.06 -23.67 -11.87
N LEU A 428 -2.14 -23.32 -10.97
CA LEU A 428 -0.71 -23.58 -11.10
C LEU A 428 -0.28 -24.96 -10.58
N GLY A 429 -1.22 -25.79 -10.10
CA GLY A 429 -0.94 -27.12 -9.57
C GLY A 429 -0.11 -27.13 -8.28
N VAL A 430 -0.19 -26.07 -7.47
CA VAL A 430 0.55 -25.91 -6.23
C VAL A 430 -0.30 -26.37 -5.05
N PRO A 431 0.09 -27.45 -4.33
CA PRO A 431 -0.57 -27.82 -3.07
C PRO A 431 -0.21 -26.81 -1.97
N VAL A 432 -1.24 -26.19 -1.38
CA VAL A 432 -1.10 -25.20 -0.32
C VAL A 432 -1.88 -25.59 0.93
N THR A 433 -1.47 -25.08 2.08
CA THR A 433 -2.27 -25.18 3.30
C THR A 433 -3.58 -24.40 3.14
N VAL A 434 -4.63 -24.87 3.81
CA VAL A 434 -5.93 -24.17 3.89
C VAL A 434 -6.32 -24.01 5.34
N PRO A 435 -7.14 -23.00 5.70
CA PRO A 435 -7.69 -22.91 7.04
C PRO A 435 -8.39 -24.22 7.41
N VAL A 436 -8.12 -24.74 8.62
CA VAL A 436 -8.65 -26.06 9.05
C VAL A 436 -10.18 -26.12 9.00
N GLN A 437 -10.86 -24.98 9.18
CA GLN A 437 -12.31 -24.86 9.08
C GLN A 437 -12.84 -25.13 7.65
N PHE A 438 -11.98 -24.97 6.63
CA PHE A 438 -12.33 -25.16 5.21
C PHE A 438 -11.98 -26.57 4.71
N GLY A 439 -11.37 -27.43 5.53
CA GLY A 439 -10.86 -28.75 5.12
C GLY A 439 -11.89 -29.72 4.54
N ARG A 440 -13.19 -29.43 4.68
CA ARG A 440 -14.27 -30.23 4.04
C ARG A 440 -14.71 -29.69 2.68
N ALA A 441 -14.23 -28.48 2.28
CA ALA A 441 -14.66 -27.80 1.06
C ALA A 441 -13.56 -27.77 -0.02
N ILE A 442 -12.35 -28.23 0.27
CA ILE A 442 -11.19 -28.15 -0.61
C ILE A 442 -10.53 -29.52 -0.73
#